data_f6ee03f461be16e4973a58f46453eadb
#
_entry.id   f6ee03f461be16e4973a58f46453eadb
#
_cell.length_a   1.000
_cell.length_b   1.000
_cell.length_c   1.000
_cell.angle_alpha   90.00
_cell.angle_beta   90.00
_cell.angle_gamma   90.00
#
_symmetry.space_group_name_H-M   'P 1'
#
loop_
_entity.id
_entity.type
_entity.pdbx_description
1 polymer ?
#
loop_
_entity_poly.entity_id
_entity_poly.type
_entity_poly.pdbx_seq_one_letter_code
_entity_poly.pdbx_strand_id
1 'polypeptide(L)'
;MEGISAYYLVIGAALIIIVSYLYNILAQKTNIPSVILLIVTGYAAKELLGIEFNEDEWFLPLEVLGIVGLILIVLEAALDLELKRDKLRLILQSTLVAGLSLFFNTFFLALGIRYFIGNLDLLTSVIYAIPLSITSSAIVIPSVNGLEKSKREFLIYESTISDILGIMFFYLLVENLDTNGVTMVGLNVISNIGGTLLLSVTLSYAMIIAFQRIKSDVKLFLFFAVLVLFYAIGKLFHLSSLLMILVFGLVLENRMLFFSGFLRKYLDEDNVKRVLVDFKLITRESSFVVRTFFFFILGMSITLAGVFVPDILLLTLYFIFGLFSFRFFVFKFLFKRNYFPQVFIAPRGLISILLFFAIPKEFRINDFELGILLLSIVVTSLFMAWALVLDSFGKVGRMKRYISFKRAVDRGKGLLKRKNKL
;
A
#
# COMPACT_ATOMS: atom_id res chain seq x y z
N MET A 1 -22.25 2.67 26.27
CA MET A 1 -20.96 2.24 26.86
C MET A 1 -20.87 2.38 28.40
N GLU A 2 -21.97 2.39 29.10
CA GLU A 2 -21.97 2.41 30.56
C GLU A 2 -21.69 1.01 31.08
N GLY A 3 -20.48 0.75 31.59
CA GLY A 3 -20.10 -0.48 32.31
C GLY A 3 -18.79 -1.17 31.90
N ILE A 4 -18.15 -0.78 30.81
CA ILE A 4 -16.83 -1.35 30.47
C ILE A 4 -15.77 -0.57 31.23
N SER A 5 -15.11 -1.22 32.20
CA SER A 5 -13.97 -0.64 32.91
C SER A 5 -12.86 -0.27 31.91
N ALA A 6 -12.21 0.90 32.08
CA ALA A 6 -11.06 1.33 31.26
C ALA A 6 -9.97 0.24 31.16
N TYR A 7 -9.85 -0.59 32.18
CA TYR A 7 -8.89 -1.72 32.21
C TYR A 7 -9.19 -2.77 31.12
N TYR A 8 -10.45 -3.07 30.83
CA TYR A 8 -10.80 -4.03 29.76
C TYR A 8 -10.44 -3.49 28.37
N LEU A 9 -10.61 -2.17 28.15
CA LEU A 9 -10.18 -1.53 26.90
C LEU A 9 -8.66 -1.58 26.74
N VAL A 10 -7.89 -1.32 27.81
CA VAL A 10 -6.42 -1.39 27.80
C VAL A 10 -5.96 -2.83 27.54
N ILE A 11 -6.56 -3.81 28.20
CA ILE A 11 -6.26 -5.24 27.99
C ILE A 11 -6.59 -5.64 26.54
N GLY A 12 -7.77 -5.25 26.04
CA GLY A 12 -8.19 -5.52 24.67
C GLY A 12 -7.21 -4.94 23.64
N ALA A 13 -6.83 -3.68 23.81
CA ALA A 13 -5.84 -3.02 22.94
C ALA A 13 -4.49 -3.74 22.94
N ALA A 14 -3.99 -4.13 24.12
CA ALA A 14 -2.74 -4.86 24.23
C ALA A 14 -2.82 -6.24 23.57
N LEU A 15 -3.93 -6.97 23.76
CA LEU A 15 -4.16 -8.28 23.14
C LEU A 15 -4.22 -8.18 21.61
N ILE A 16 -4.88 -7.15 21.05
CA ILE A 16 -4.97 -6.93 19.61
C ILE A 16 -3.57 -6.74 19.02
N ILE A 17 -2.71 -5.94 19.65
CA ILE A 17 -1.32 -5.72 19.20
C ILE A 17 -0.52 -7.05 19.25
N ILE A 18 -0.63 -7.80 20.36
CA ILE A 18 0.08 -9.10 20.51
C ILE A 18 -0.38 -10.08 19.42
N VAL A 19 -1.68 -10.22 19.21
CA VAL A 19 -2.26 -11.10 18.19
C VAL A 19 -1.83 -10.68 16.79
N SER A 20 -1.83 -9.39 16.51
CA SER A 20 -1.34 -8.83 15.22
C SER A 20 0.12 -9.18 14.97
N TYR A 21 0.97 -9.08 15.99
CA TYR A 21 2.38 -9.49 15.89
C TYR A 21 2.53 -10.99 15.59
N LEU A 22 1.75 -11.83 16.26
CA LEU A 22 1.70 -13.28 15.97
C LEU A 22 1.22 -13.57 14.54
N TYR A 23 0.23 -12.83 14.05
CA TYR A 23 -0.24 -12.96 12.68
C TYR A 23 0.83 -12.53 11.65
N ASN A 24 1.66 -11.54 11.95
CA ASN A 24 2.80 -11.21 11.11
C ASN A 24 3.83 -12.35 11.00
N ILE A 25 4.11 -13.02 12.12
CA ILE A 25 4.98 -14.22 12.13
C ILE A 25 4.35 -15.34 11.31
N LEU A 26 3.04 -15.56 11.49
CA LEU A 26 2.31 -16.59 10.75
C LEU A 26 2.26 -16.27 9.25
N ALA A 27 2.03 -15.02 8.87
CA ALA A 27 2.01 -14.56 7.49
C ALA A 27 3.33 -14.85 6.76
N GLN A 28 4.47 -14.66 7.42
CA GLN A 28 5.79 -14.97 6.85
C GLN A 28 6.00 -16.47 6.59
N LYS A 29 5.35 -17.34 7.37
CA LYS A 29 5.45 -18.82 7.23
C LYS A 29 4.43 -19.38 6.24
N THR A 30 3.23 -18.83 6.22
CA THR A 30 2.09 -19.38 5.47
C THR A 30 1.82 -18.66 4.15
N ASN A 31 2.42 -17.47 3.94
CA ASN A 31 2.10 -16.53 2.87
C ASN A 31 0.63 -16.03 2.89
N ILE A 32 -0.08 -16.20 4.01
CA ILE A 32 -1.42 -15.63 4.22
C ILE A 32 -1.22 -14.22 4.79
N PRO A 33 -1.73 -13.15 4.15
CA PRO A 33 -1.60 -11.79 4.65
C PRO A 33 -2.20 -11.62 6.05
N SER A 34 -1.43 -11.04 6.98
CA SER A 34 -1.87 -10.78 8.37
C SER A 34 -3.13 -9.90 8.44
N VAL A 35 -3.34 -9.07 7.44
CA VAL A 35 -4.53 -8.21 7.29
C VAL A 35 -5.82 -9.02 7.27
N ILE A 36 -5.87 -10.12 6.52
CA ILE A 36 -7.06 -10.99 6.46
C ILE A 36 -7.36 -11.57 7.84
N LEU A 37 -6.32 -12.03 8.54
CA LEU A 37 -6.47 -12.60 9.87
C LEU A 37 -6.99 -11.56 10.88
N LEU A 38 -6.54 -10.31 10.79
CA LEU A 38 -7.02 -9.21 11.62
C LEU A 38 -8.49 -8.89 11.36
N ILE A 39 -8.89 -8.81 10.09
CA ILE A 39 -10.29 -8.58 9.70
C ILE A 39 -11.19 -9.70 10.26
N VAL A 40 -10.79 -10.96 10.05
CA VAL A 40 -11.53 -12.12 10.57
C VAL A 40 -11.61 -12.08 12.10
N THR A 41 -10.53 -11.69 12.77
CA THR A 41 -10.53 -11.59 14.25
C THR A 41 -11.44 -10.45 14.73
N GLY A 42 -11.44 -9.31 14.05
CA GLY A 42 -12.38 -8.20 14.36
C GLY A 42 -13.83 -8.62 14.19
N TYR A 43 -14.16 -9.29 13.09
CA TYR A 43 -15.49 -9.84 12.86
C TYR A 43 -15.88 -10.88 13.94
N ALA A 44 -14.99 -11.82 14.24
CA ALA A 44 -15.23 -12.83 15.28
C ALA A 44 -15.40 -12.19 16.67
N ALA A 45 -14.62 -11.16 17.00
CA ALA A 45 -14.76 -10.44 18.26
C ALA A 45 -16.13 -9.76 18.38
N LYS A 46 -16.63 -9.14 17.31
CA LYS A 46 -17.98 -8.56 17.27
C LYS A 46 -19.04 -9.63 17.57
N GLU A 47 -19.02 -10.73 16.84
CA GLU A 47 -20.03 -11.80 16.99
C GLU A 47 -19.96 -12.49 18.37
N LEU A 48 -18.75 -12.82 18.84
CA LEU A 48 -18.55 -13.54 20.11
C LEU A 48 -18.83 -12.68 21.34
N LEU A 49 -18.51 -11.40 21.29
CA LEU A 49 -18.70 -10.47 22.42
C LEU A 49 -20.05 -9.75 22.37
N GLY A 50 -20.85 -9.96 21.31
CA GLY A 50 -22.13 -9.27 21.13
C GLY A 50 -22.00 -7.76 21.07
N ILE A 51 -20.90 -7.24 20.49
CA ILE A 51 -20.65 -5.81 20.38
C ILE A 51 -21.52 -5.26 19.26
N GLU A 52 -22.48 -4.43 19.61
CA GLU A 52 -23.24 -3.67 18.62
C GLU A 52 -22.33 -2.58 18.03
N PHE A 53 -22.04 -2.69 16.74
CA PHE A 53 -21.25 -1.71 16.01
C PHE A 53 -22.20 -0.57 15.58
N ASN A 54 -22.17 0.54 16.32
CA ASN A 54 -22.87 1.76 15.95
C ASN A 54 -21.99 2.60 15.03
N GLU A 55 -22.38 2.76 13.76
CA GLU A 55 -21.60 3.50 12.76
C GLU A 55 -21.32 4.94 13.20
N ASP A 56 -22.28 5.61 13.83
CA ASP A 56 -22.12 7.00 14.28
C ASP A 56 -21.04 7.16 15.37
N GLU A 57 -20.92 6.19 16.27
CA GLU A 57 -19.93 6.24 17.36
C GLU A 57 -18.51 5.87 16.88
N TRP A 58 -18.39 4.95 15.93
CA TRP A 58 -17.10 4.44 15.44
C TRP A 58 -16.56 5.19 14.24
N PHE A 59 -17.38 6.02 13.59
CA PHE A 59 -16.97 6.78 12.41
C PHE A 59 -15.81 7.72 12.71
N LEU A 60 -15.90 8.53 13.78
CA LEU A 60 -14.85 9.49 14.14
C LEU A 60 -13.51 8.80 14.51
N PRO A 61 -13.45 7.76 15.36
CA PRO A 61 -12.23 7.00 15.59
C PRO A 61 -11.64 6.39 14.31
N LEU A 62 -12.45 5.85 13.41
CA LEU A 62 -11.98 5.31 12.13
C LEU A 62 -11.44 6.42 11.22
N GLU A 63 -12.08 7.58 11.15
CA GLU A 63 -11.62 8.73 10.37
C GLU A 63 -10.25 9.23 10.88
N VAL A 64 -10.10 9.40 12.20
CA VAL A 64 -8.83 9.83 12.81
C VAL A 64 -7.72 8.81 12.57
N LEU A 65 -7.99 7.52 12.82
CA LEU A 65 -7.04 6.45 12.53
C LEU A 65 -6.72 6.40 11.03
N GLY A 66 -7.72 6.68 10.19
CA GLY A 66 -7.56 6.77 8.75
C GLY A 66 -6.59 7.88 8.35
N ILE A 67 -6.78 9.09 8.83
CA ILE A 67 -5.91 10.25 8.52
C ILE A 67 -4.48 9.99 9.01
N VAL A 68 -4.32 9.60 10.28
CA VAL A 68 -3.00 9.29 10.84
C VAL A 68 -2.36 8.12 10.10
N GLY A 69 -3.16 7.09 9.78
CA GLY A 69 -2.72 5.95 9.00
C GLY A 69 -2.22 6.33 7.62
N LEU A 70 -2.94 7.18 6.89
CA LEU A 70 -2.51 7.69 5.57
C LEU A 70 -1.20 8.44 5.65
N ILE A 71 -1.05 9.36 6.62
CA ILE A 71 0.19 10.12 6.84
C ILE A 71 1.37 9.16 7.04
N LEU A 72 1.22 8.20 7.95
CA LEU A 72 2.29 7.26 8.31
C LEU A 72 2.63 6.30 7.16
N ILE A 73 1.61 5.80 6.46
CA ILE A 73 1.80 4.82 5.37
C ILE A 73 2.41 5.49 4.14
N VAL A 74 1.96 6.72 3.79
CA VAL A 74 2.55 7.49 2.70
C VAL A 74 4.01 7.82 3.00
N LEU A 75 4.29 8.20 4.25
CA LEU A 75 5.66 8.45 4.69
C LEU A 75 6.52 7.16 4.64
N GLU A 76 6.01 6.03 5.16
CA GLU A 76 6.69 4.72 5.12
C GLU A 76 7.03 4.34 3.67
N ALA A 77 6.06 4.43 2.76
CA ALA A 77 6.24 4.13 1.34
C ALA A 77 7.30 5.04 0.69
N ALA A 78 7.28 6.33 1.01
CA ALA A 78 8.27 7.29 0.50
C ALA A 78 9.68 7.02 1.03
N LEU A 79 9.82 6.68 2.31
CA LEU A 79 11.10 6.34 2.95
C LEU A 79 11.67 4.98 2.49
N ASP A 80 10.85 4.09 1.97
CA ASP A 80 11.30 2.80 1.43
C ASP A 80 11.69 2.89 -0.07
N LEU A 81 11.36 4.00 -0.74
CA LEU A 81 11.64 4.21 -2.16
C LEU A 81 13.04 4.81 -2.38
N GLU A 82 14.02 3.96 -2.49
CA GLU A 82 15.41 4.33 -2.77
C GLU A 82 15.66 4.46 -4.28
N LEU A 83 15.91 5.69 -4.75
CA LEU A 83 16.14 6.01 -6.16
C LEU A 83 17.64 5.83 -6.50
N LYS A 84 18.03 4.64 -6.93
CA LYS A 84 19.41 4.33 -7.35
C LYS A 84 19.55 4.33 -8.87
N ARG A 85 20.65 4.89 -9.38
CA ARG A 85 20.91 4.95 -10.83
C ARG A 85 21.08 3.57 -11.47
N ASP A 86 21.66 2.63 -10.74
CA ASP A 86 21.82 1.23 -11.18
C ASP A 86 20.49 0.47 -11.30
N LYS A 87 19.44 0.94 -10.63
CA LYS A 87 18.09 0.37 -10.69
C LYS A 87 17.12 1.15 -11.58
N LEU A 88 17.60 2.15 -12.31
CA LEU A 88 16.74 3.05 -13.10
C LEU A 88 15.83 2.29 -14.07
N ARG A 89 16.35 1.28 -14.76
CA ARG A 89 15.55 0.45 -15.68
C ARG A 89 14.43 -0.29 -14.96
N LEU A 90 14.72 -0.83 -13.77
CA LEU A 90 13.74 -1.52 -12.94
C LEU A 90 12.66 -0.54 -12.46
N ILE A 91 13.06 0.63 -11.98
CA ILE A 91 12.16 1.69 -11.51
C ILE A 91 11.25 2.13 -12.65
N LEU A 92 11.80 2.41 -13.83
CA LEU A 92 11.00 2.82 -15.00
C LEU A 92 9.99 1.75 -15.43
N GLN A 93 10.40 0.47 -15.45
CA GLN A 93 9.50 -0.62 -15.75
C GLN A 93 8.38 -0.78 -14.71
N SER A 94 8.72 -0.68 -13.43
CA SER A 94 7.75 -0.74 -12.33
C SER A 94 6.78 0.43 -12.38
N THR A 95 7.27 1.66 -12.65
CA THR A 95 6.44 2.86 -12.81
C THR A 95 5.47 2.73 -13.99
N LEU A 96 5.97 2.23 -15.11
CA LEU A 96 5.12 2.03 -16.30
C LEU A 96 4.02 1.01 -16.04
N VAL A 97 4.34 -0.13 -15.40
CA VAL A 97 3.35 -1.15 -15.05
C VAL A 97 2.35 -0.61 -14.03
N ALA A 98 2.82 0.07 -12.98
CA ALA A 98 1.96 0.66 -11.96
C ALA A 98 1.00 1.69 -12.57
N GLY A 99 1.52 2.62 -13.39
CA GLY A 99 0.72 3.66 -14.02
C GLY A 99 -0.31 3.12 -15.02
N LEU A 100 0.11 2.21 -15.92
CA LEU A 100 -0.80 1.58 -16.86
C LEU A 100 -1.87 0.75 -16.15
N SER A 101 -1.48 -0.02 -15.11
CA SER A 101 -2.42 -0.83 -14.34
C SER A 101 -3.42 0.05 -13.58
N LEU A 102 -2.95 1.13 -12.95
CA LEU A 102 -3.83 2.08 -12.25
C LEU A 102 -4.84 2.69 -13.21
N PHE A 103 -4.37 3.26 -14.33
CA PHE A 103 -5.22 3.92 -15.33
C PHE A 103 -6.27 2.96 -15.93
N PHE A 104 -5.83 1.79 -16.41
CA PHE A 104 -6.71 0.81 -17.01
C PHE A 104 -7.74 0.26 -16.02
N ASN A 105 -7.29 -0.13 -14.81
CA ASN A 105 -8.19 -0.67 -13.79
C ASN A 105 -9.20 0.38 -13.33
N THR A 106 -8.78 1.63 -13.16
CA THR A 106 -9.69 2.74 -12.80
C THR A 106 -10.77 2.92 -13.86
N PHE A 107 -10.37 3.01 -15.12
CA PHE A 107 -11.34 3.19 -16.21
C PHE A 107 -12.27 1.99 -16.37
N PHE A 108 -11.70 0.78 -16.36
CA PHE A 108 -12.45 -0.47 -16.50
C PHE A 108 -13.45 -0.63 -15.34
N LEU A 109 -13.01 -0.40 -14.11
CA LEU A 109 -13.88 -0.51 -12.94
C LEU A 109 -14.93 0.60 -12.89
N ALA A 110 -14.60 1.84 -13.28
CA ALA A 110 -15.56 2.93 -13.37
C ALA A 110 -16.72 2.60 -14.31
N LEU A 111 -16.44 1.96 -15.45
CA LEU A 111 -17.48 1.47 -16.35
C LEU A 111 -18.34 0.38 -15.69
N GLY A 112 -17.72 -0.53 -14.94
CA GLY A 112 -18.43 -1.56 -14.18
C GLY A 112 -19.32 -0.96 -13.08
N ILE A 113 -18.82 -0.03 -12.29
CA ILE A 113 -19.59 0.67 -11.24
C ILE A 113 -20.82 1.36 -11.86
N ARG A 114 -20.61 2.07 -12.97
CA ARG A 114 -21.71 2.75 -13.67
C ARG A 114 -22.76 1.77 -14.19
N TYR A 115 -22.36 0.59 -14.63
CA TYR A 115 -23.27 -0.41 -15.17
C TYR A 115 -24.05 -1.18 -14.09
N PHE A 116 -23.36 -1.64 -13.03
CA PHE A 116 -23.94 -2.50 -11.99
C PHE A 116 -24.67 -1.73 -10.87
N ILE A 117 -24.19 -0.52 -10.53
CA ILE A 117 -24.77 0.26 -9.41
C ILE A 117 -25.83 1.25 -9.90
N GLY A 118 -25.94 1.45 -11.23
CA GLY A 118 -26.93 2.35 -11.82
C GLY A 118 -26.30 3.62 -12.39
N ASN A 119 -27.09 4.44 -13.09
CA ASN A 119 -26.69 5.61 -13.92
C ASN A 119 -25.90 6.69 -13.19
N LEU A 120 -24.78 6.32 -12.58
CA LEU A 120 -23.89 7.24 -11.91
C LEU A 120 -23.13 8.08 -12.94
N ASP A 121 -22.82 9.31 -12.55
CA ASP A 121 -21.90 10.14 -13.30
C ASP A 121 -20.53 9.47 -13.43
N LEU A 122 -19.88 9.66 -14.59
CA LEU A 122 -18.57 9.06 -14.86
C LEU A 122 -17.53 9.50 -13.84
N LEU A 123 -17.57 10.77 -13.42
CA LEU A 123 -16.64 11.33 -12.45
C LEU A 123 -16.77 10.63 -11.09
N THR A 124 -17.99 10.50 -10.58
CA THR A 124 -18.26 9.75 -9.34
C THR A 124 -17.79 8.31 -9.45
N SER A 125 -18.08 7.63 -10.57
CA SER A 125 -17.62 6.26 -10.80
C SER A 125 -16.08 6.13 -10.80
N VAL A 126 -15.36 7.11 -11.34
CA VAL A 126 -13.89 7.17 -11.34
C VAL A 126 -13.37 7.39 -9.92
N ILE A 127 -13.97 8.29 -9.13
CA ILE A 127 -13.59 8.53 -7.73
C ILE A 127 -13.66 7.24 -6.91
N TYR A 128 -14.69 6.41 -7.09
CA TYR A 128 -14.83 5.11 -6.43
C TYR A 128 -13.90 4.04 -7.00
N ALA A 129 -13.55 4.11 -8.27
CA ALA A 129 -12.71 3.14 -8.94
C ALA A 129 -11.22 3.30 -8.59
N ILE A 130 -10.73 4.54 -8.37
CA ILE A 130 -9.31 4.81 -8.06
C ILE A 130 -8.84 4.01 -6.83
N PRO A 131 -9.50 4.09 -5.65
CA PRO A 131 -9.06 3.35 -4.47
C PRO A 131 -8.94 1.85 -4.71
N LEU A 132 -9.87 1.25 -5.44
CA LEU A 132 -9.87 -0.17 -5.79
C LEU A 132 -8.81 -0.54 -6.83
N SER A 133 -8.29 0.42 -7.59
CA SER A 133 -7.29 0.19 -8.63
C SER A 133 -5.85 0.17 -8.11
N ILE A 134 -5.61 0.62 -6.87
CA ILE A 134 -4.28 0.72 -6.25
C ILE A 134 -3.80 -0.65 -5.78
N THR A 135 -2.56 -1.01 -6.11
CA THR A 135 -1.89 -2.22 -5.58
C THR A 135 -1.18 -1.89 -4.28
N SER A 136 -1.55 -2.53 -3.19
CA SER A 136 -1.08 -2.20 -1.84
C SER A 136 0.35 -2.69 -1.54
N SER A 137 1.28 -1.78 -1.31
CA SER A 137 2.64 -2.10 -0.85
C SER A 137 2.66 -2.71 0.54
N ALA A 138 1.76 -2.27 1.42
CA ALA A 138 1.65 -2.77 2.79
C ALA A 138 1.39 -4.28 2.87
N ILE A 139 0.76 -4.87 1.84
CA ILE A 139 0.52 -6.31 1.75
C ILE A 139 1.61 -6.99 0.90
N VAL A 140 2.07 -6.35 -0.18
CA VAL A 140 3.08 -6.92 -1.07
C VAL A 140 4.42 -7.07 -0.37
N ILE A 141 4.95 -6.01 0.25
CA ILE A 141 6.33 -5.99 0.79
C ILE A 141 6.60 -7.16 1.76
N PRO A 142 5.79 -7.42 2.79
CA PRO A 142 6.03 -8.56 3.69
C PRO A 142 5.86 -9.92 3.03
N SER A 143 5.01 -10.01 1.99
CA SER A 143 4.63 -11.29 1.37
C SER A 143 5.63 -11.80 0.34
N VAL A 144 6.41 -10.92 -0.31
CA VAL A 144 7.29 -11.29 -1.43
C VAL A 144 8.71 -11.68 -1.04
N ASN A 145 9.02 -11.77 0.25
CA ASN A 145 10.37 -12.08 0.75
C ASN A 145 10.94 -13.42 0.24
N GLY A 146 10.08 -14.40 -0.06
CA GLY A 146 10.45 -15.71 -0.61
C GLY A 146 10.75 -15.73 -2.12
N LEU A 147 10.53 -14.61 -2.83
CA LEU A 147 10.75 -14.54 -4.27
C LEU A 147 12.24 -14.31 -4.62
N GLU A 148 12.57 -14.56 -5.90
CA GLU A 148 13.85 -14.17 -6.46
C GLU A 148 14.06 -12.66 -6.35
N LYS A 149 15.29 -12.22 -6.06
CA LYS A 149 15.63 -10.82 -5.78
C LYS A 149 15.09 -9.84 -6.82
N SER A 150 15.22 -10.15 -8.11
CA SER A 150 14.77 -9.28 -9.20
C SER A 150 13.23 -9.12 -9.21
N LYS A 151 12.50 -10.23 -9.03
CA LYS A 151 11.03 -10.23 -8.96
C LYS A 151 10.53 -9.52 -7.72
N ARG A 152 11.19 -9.74 -6.58
CA ARG A 152 10.87 -9.09 -5.32
C ARG A 152 11.06 -7.58 -5.40
N GLU A 153 12.22 -7.11 -5.86
CA GLU A 153 12.50 -5.68 -6.02
C GLU A 153 11.49 -5.02 -6.97
N PHE A 154 11.20 -5.67 -8.12
CA PHE A 154 10.20 -5.17 -9.06
C PHE A 154 8.83 -4.95 -8.39
N LEU A 155 8.33 -5.95 -7.67
CA LEU A 155 7.02 -5.89 -7.01
C LEU A 155 6.97 -4.85 -5.89
N ILE A 156 8.07 -4.68 -5.15
CA ILE A 156 8.19 -3.63 -4.13
C ILE A 156 8.09 -2.25 -4.80
N TYR A 157 8.87 -1.99 -5.86
CA TYR A 157 8.78 -0.71 -6.58
C TYR A 157 7.40 -0.51 -7.24
N GLU A 158 6.86 -1.55 -7.90
CA GLU A 158 5.55 -1.47 -8.54
C GLU A 158 4.45 -1.11 -7.55
N SER A 159 4.36 -1.81 -6.41
CA SER A 159 3.31 -1.58 -5.42
C SER A 159 3.49 -0.22 -4.71
N THR A 160 4.72 0.16 -4.34
CA THR A 160 4.98 1.46 -3.72
C THR A 160 4.65 2.62 -4.67
N ILE A 161 5.02 2.50 -5.95
CA ILE A 161 4.70 3.52 -6.95
C ILE A 161 3.19 3.53 -7.24
N SER A 162 2.53 2.38 -7.23
CA SER A 162 1.07 2.29 -7.37
C SER A 162 0.33 3.01 -6.23
N ASP A 163 0.80 2.86 -4.99
CA ASP A 163 0.27 3.59 -3.83
C ASP A 163 0.43 5.11 -4.04
N ILE A 164 1.63 5.54 -4.41
CA ILE A 164 1.96 6.94 -4.65
C ILE A 164 1.09 7.55 -5.76
N LEU A 165 1.07 6.92 -6.93
CA LEU A 165 0.31 7.41 -8.08
C LEU A 165 -1.20 7.39 -7.80
N GLY A 166 -1.69 6.37 -7.11
CA GLY A 166 -3.10 6.25 -6.77
C GLY A 166 -3.57 7.35 -5.82
N ILE A 167 -2.80 7.60 -4.76
CA ILE A 167 -3.08 8.69 -3.82
C ILE A 167 -3.03 10.04 -4.52
N MET A 168 -1.98 10.28 -5.33
CA MET A 168 -1.85 11.51 -6.11
C MET A 168 -3.06 11.71 -7.04
N PHE A 169 -3.43 10.68 -7.81
CA PHE A 169 -4.53 10.75 -8.76
C PHE A 169 -5.87 10.99 -8.06
N PHE A 170 -6.12 10.34 -6.94
CA PHE A 170 -7.32 10.52 -6.15
C PHE A 170 -7.46 11.96 -5.63
N TYR A 171 -6.44 12.47 -4.92
CA TYR A 171 -6.51 13.82 -4.36
C TYR A 171 -6.47 14.90 -5.43
N LEU A 172 -5.71 14.68 -6.51
CA LEU A 172 -5.71 15.58 -7.64
C LEU A 172 -7.12 15.69 -8.25
N LEU A 173 -7.85 14.59 -8.36
CA LEU A 173 -9.21 14.62 -8.86
C LEU A 173 -10.14 15.31 -7.85
N VAL A 174 -10.16 14.87 -6.60
CA VAL A 174 -11.09 15.34 -5.56
C VAL A 174 -10.88 16.82 -5.22
N GLU A 175 -9.65 17.31 -5.16
CA GLU A 175 -9.35 18.72 -4.80
C GLU A 175 -9.59 19.71 -5.94
N ASN A 176 -9.80 19.25 -7.19
CA ASN A 176 -10.05 20.11 -8.35
C ASN A 176 -11.48 20.00 -8.93
N LEU A 177 -12.41 19.43 -8.18
CA LEU A 177 -13.80 19.22 -8.64
C LEU A 177 -14.61 20.52 -8.77
N ASP A 178 -14.27 21.55 -8.01
CA ASP A 178 -15.02 22.82 -7.94
C ASP A 178 -14.74 23.77 -9.10
N THR A 179 -13.90 23.40 -10.06
CA THR A 179 -13.49 24.30 -11.15
C THR A 179 -14.37 24.16 -12.39
N ASN A 180 -15.09 25.22 -12.71
CA ASN A 180 -15.94 25.34 -13.89
C ASN A 180 -15.11 25.32 -15.21
N GLY A 181 -15.04 24.15 -15.86
CA GLY A 181 -14.52 23.99 -17.23
C GLY A 181 -13.23 23.17 -17.33
N VAL A 182 -13.18 22.23 -18.28
CA VAL A 182 -12.09 21.25 -18.48
C VAL A 182 -10.73 21.90 -18.74
N THR A 183 -10.66 23.06 -19.38
CA THR A 183 -9.42 23.82 -19.64
C THR A 183 -8.89 24.53 -18.40
N MET A 184 -9.76 25.07 -17.57
CA MET A 184 -9.41 25.66 -16.26
C MET A 184 -8.94 24.59 -15.27
N VAL A 185 -9.57 23.42 -15.29
CA VAL A 185 -9.16 22.26 -14.47
C VAL A 185 -7.70 21.88 -14.78
N GLY A 186 -7.30 21.81 -16.05
CA GLY A 186 -5.93 21.46 -16.44
C GLY A 186 -4.88 22.46 -15.92
N LEU A 187 -5.14 23.74 -16.04
CA LEU A 187 -4.22 24.79 -15.56
C LEU A 187 -4.15 24.83 -14.03
N ASN A 188 -5.29 24.71 -13.34
CA ASN A 188 -5.35 24.68 -11.89
C ASN A 188 -4.65 23.44 -11.32
N VAL A 189 -4.83 22.28 -11.95
CA VAL A 189 -4.16 21.04 -11.60
C VAL A 189 -2.63 21.20 -11.73
N ILE A 190 -2.12 21.74 -12.85
CA ILE A 190 -0.69 21.96 -13.05
C ILE A 190 -0.14 22.97 -12.04
N SER A 191 -0.87 24.06 -11.79
CA SER A 191 -0.50 25.09 -10.81
C SER A 191 -0.49 24.51 -9.38
N ASN A 192 -1.51 23.74 -9.02
CA ASN A 192 -1.64 23.10 -7.70
C ASN A 192 -0.54 22.05 -7.47
N ILE A 193 -0.26 21.19 -8.45
CA ILE A 193 0.84 20.23 -8.38
C ILE A 193 2.18 20.97 -8.30
N GLY A 194 2.40 21.94 -9.17
CA GLY A 194 3.64 22.73 -9.18
C GLY A 194 3.88 23.46 -7.87
N GLY A 195 2.86 24.12 -7.34
CA GLY A 195 2.89 24.79 -6.03
C GLY A 195 3.15 23.82 -4.88
N THR A 196 2.43 22.69 -4.86
CA THR A 196 2.62 21.63 -3.87
C THR A 196 4.05 21.09 -3.91
N LEU A 197 4.59 20.75 -5.08
CA LEU A 197 5.95 20.24 -5.23
C LEU A 197 6.99 21.26 -4.77
N LEU A 198 6.88 22.51 -5.19
CA LEU A 198 7.82 23.57 -4.83
C LEU A 198 7.82 23.81 -3.31
N LEU A 199 6.63 23.94 -2.71
CA LEU A 199 6.49 24.14 -1.28
C LEU A 199 7.03 22.92 -0.50
N SER A 200 6.69 21.70 -0.94
CA SER A 200 7.13 20.46 -0.30
C SER A 200 8.64 20.29 -0.33
N VAL A 201 9.27 20.53 -1.47
CA VAL A 201 10.73 20.46 -1.61
C VAL A 201 11.39 21.51 -0.73
N THR A 202 10.91 22.76 -0.75
CA THR A 202 11.45 23.85 0.07
C THR A 202 11.35 23.54 1.58
N LEU A 203 10.17 23.10 2.03
CA LEU A 203 9.96 22.70 3.42
C LEU A 203 10.81 21.47 3.78
N SER A 204 10.99 20.51 2.88
CA SER A 204 11.85 19.35 3.09
C SER A 204 13.30 19.75 3.30
N TYR A 205 13.84 20.68 2.50
CA TYR A 205 15.18 21.22 2.70
C TYR A 205 15.31 21.93 4.04
N ALA A 206 14.36 22.81 4.38
CA ALA A 206 14.35 23.52 5.65
C ALA A 206 14.34 22.56 6.84
N MET A 207 13.50 21.53 6.78
CA MET A 207 13.42 20.49 7.81
C MET A 207 14.72 19.70 7.94
N ILE A 208 15.28 19.19 6.86
CA ILE A 208 16.51 18.39 6.92
C ILE A 208 17.65 19.22 7.54
N ILE A 209 17.79 20.49 7.14
CA ILE A 209 18.79 21.42 7.70
C ILE A 209 18.51 21.71 9.18
N ALA A 210 17.27 21.89 9.59
CA ALA A 210 16.91 22.12 10.98
C ALA A 210 17.21 20.89 11.85
N PHE A 211 16.79 19.70 11.41
CA PHE A 211 16.88 18.48 12.20
C PHE A 211 18.31 17.99 12.43
N GLN A 212 19.23 18.19 11.49
CA GLN A 212 20.64 17.83 11.70
C GLN A 212 21.29 18.67 12.81
N ARG A 213 20.73 19.85 13.14
CA ARG A 213 21.23 20.74 14.21
C ARG A 213 20.64 20.45 15.57
N ILE A 214 19.52 19.73 15.65
CA ILE A 214 18.83 19.41 16.89
C ILE A 214 19.55 18.24 17.56
N LYS A 215 20.10 18.50 18.77
CA LYS A 215 20.82 17.51 19.60
C LYS A 215 19.93 16.86 20.67
N SER A 216 18.60 17.03 20.59
CA SER A 216 17.67 16.47 21.58
C SER A 216 17.42 14.99 21.32
N ASP A 217 17.27 14.21 22.40
CA ASP A 217 16.90 12.79 22.33
C ASP A 217 15.43 12.58 21.90
N VAL A 218 14.59 13.62 22.04
CA VAL A 218 13.13 13.56 21.76
C VAL A 218 12.78 14.12 20.37
N LYS A 219 13.76 14.26 19.47
CA LYS A 219 13.58 14.87 18.14
C LYS A 219 12.62 14.12 17.21
N LEU A 220 12.43 12.81 17.42
CA LEU A 220 11.59 11.99 16.54
C LEU A 220 10.10 12.36 16.63
N PHE A 221 9.59 12.68 17.82
CA PHE A 221 8.22 13.18 17.99
C PHE A 221 8.00 14.54 17.33
N LEU A 222 9.06 15.38 17.31
CA LEU A 222 9.02 16.64 16.58
C LEU A 222 8.84 16.41 15.06
N PHE A 223 9.43 15.37 14.49
CA PHE A 223 9.19 14.99 13.10
C PHE A 223 7.71 14.69 12.82
N PHE A 224 7.08 13.88 13.69
CA PHE A 224 5.64 13.61 13.54
C PHE A 224 4.78 14.87 13.70
N ALA A 225 5.11 15.73 14.65
CA ALA A 225 4.40 17.01 14.81
C ALA A 225 4.50 17.88 13.55
N VAL A 226 5.68 17.94 12.93
CA VAL A 226 5.86 18.69 11.68
C VAL A 226 5.16 18.04 10.50
N LEU A 227 5.08 16.70 10.44
CA LEU A 227 4.31 16.01 9.40
C LEU A 227 2.80 16.30 9.52
N VAL A 228 2.27 16.28 10.74
CA VAL A 228 0.88 16.66 11.00
C VAL A 228 0.66 18.13 10.64
N LEU A 229 1.63 19.01 10.94
CA LEU A 229 1.62 20.41 10.54
C LEU A 229 1.64 20.55 9.01
N PHE A 230 2.46 19.79 8.28
CA PHE A 230 2.47 19.78 6.80
C PHE A 230 1.12 19.36 6.24
N TYR A 231 0.51 18.34 6.82
CA TYR A 231 -0.83 17.92 6.44
C TYR A 231 -1.86 19.04 6.64
N ALA A 232 -1.83 19.71 7.81
CA ALA A 232 -2.74 20.82 8.13
C ALA A 232 -2.51 22.04 7.22
N ILE A 233 -1.26 22.42 6.99
CA ILE A 233 -0.88 23.51 6.07
C ILE A 233 -1.35 23.20 4.64
N GLY A 234 -1.10 21.98 4.16
CA GLY A 234 -1.58 21.57 2.85
C GLY A 234 -3.08 21.75 2.70
N LYS A 235 -3.86 21.33 3.70
CA LYS A 235 -5.32 21.51 3.70
C LYS A 235 -5.74 22.98 3.73
N LEU A 236 -5.07 23.83 4.53
CA LEU A 236 -5.38 25.27 4.60
C LEU A 236 -5.16 26.01 3.28
N PHE A 237 -4.13 25.61 2.52
CA PHE A 237 -3.80 26.23 1.24
C PHE A 237 -4.40 25.49 0.04
N HIS A 238 -5.32 24.56 0.23
CA HIS A 238 -5.91 23.72 -0.81
C HIS A 238 -4.85 23.01 -1.66
N LEU A 239 -3.71 22.65 -1.04
CA LEU A 239 -2.64 21.89 -1.66
C LEU A 239 -2.78 20.40 -1.27
N SER A 240 -2.26 19.52 -2.11
CA SER A 240 -2.28 18.08 -1.82
C SER A 240 -1.39 17.72 -0.63
N SER A 241 -1.99 17.65 0.57
CA SER A 241 -1.30 17.43 1.84
C SER A 241 -0.49 16.12 1.86
N LEU A 242 -1.04 15.05 1.30
CA LEU A 242 -0.35 13.75 1.25
C LEU A 242 0.77 13.74 0.23
N LEU A 243 0.66 14.50 -0.87
CA LEU A 243 1.76 14.72 -1.79
C LEU A 243 2.92 15.45 -1.10
N MET A 244 2.63 16.41 -0.21
CA MET A 244 3.66 17.10 0.58
C MET A 244 4.44 16.12 1.46
N ILE A 245 3.76 15.21 2.17
CA ILE A 245 4.36 14.19 3.02
C ILE A 245 5.18 13.20 2.18
N LEU A 246 4.65 12.79 1.03
CA LEU A 246 5.34 11.93 0.08
C LEU A 246 6.66 12.53 -0.39
N VAL A 247 6.60 13.79 -0.88
CA VAL A 247 7.80 14.49 -1.37
C VAL A 247 8.81 14.67 -0.25
N PHE A 248 8.37 14.99 0.95
CA PHE A 248 9.24 15.06 2.12
C PHE A 248 9.97 13.73 2.37
N GLY A 249 9.25 12.62 2.43
CA GLY A 249 9.84 11.30 2.62
C GLY A 249 10.82 10.91 1.51
N LEU A 250 10.47 11.20 0.23
CA LEU A 250 11.35 10.96 -0.92
C LEU A 250 12.62 11.80 -0.89
N VAL A 251 12.53 13.08 -0.54
CA VAL A 251 13.70 13.97 -0.42
C VAL A 251 14.60 13.52 0.72
N LEU A 252 14.02 13.13 1.87
CA LEU A 252 14.75 12.66 3.03
C LEU A 252 15.49 11.34 2.75
N GLU A 253 14.84 10.37 2.12
CA GLU A 253 15.47 9.10 1.74
C GLU A 253 16.55 9.29 0.69
N ASN A 254 16.25 10.05 -0.34
CA ASN A 254 17.13 10.25 -1.50
C ASN A 254 17.95 11.54 -1.39
N ARG A 255 18.25 11.98 -0.16
CA ARG A 255 18.94 13.25 0.13
C ARG A 255 20.20 13.49 -0.68
N MET A 256 20.96 12.43 -0.99
CA MET A 256 22.18 12.52 -1.79
C MET A 256 21.92 12.97 -3.25
N LEU A 257 20.73 12.69 -3.79
CA LEU A 257 20.32 13.18 -5.10
C LEU A 257 19.88 14.65 -5.04
N PHE A 258 19.16 15.01 -3.99
CA PHE A 258 18.60 16.35 -3.80
C PHE A 258 19.62 17.37 -3.28
N PHE A 259 20.49 16.98 -2.35
CA PHE A 259 21.59 17.80 -1.85
C PHE A 259 22.85 17.61 -2.71
N SER A 260 22.79 17.98 -3.98
CA SER A 260 23.93 17.94 -4.90
C SER A 260 24.53 19.32 -5.15
N GLY A 261 25.76 19.40 -5.65
CA GLY A 261 26.43 20.63 -5.98
C GLY A 261 26.61 21.57 -4.78
N PHE A 262 26.15 22.82 -4.89
CA PHE A 262 26.26 23.86 -3.85
C PHE A 262 25.55 23.51 -2.52
N LEU A 263 24.42 22.77 -2.60
CA LEU A 263 23.63 22.39 -1.42
C LEU A 263 24.31 21.32 -0.57
N ARG A 264 25.26 20.57 -1.11
CA ARG A 264 25.96 19.47 -0.39
C ARG A 264 26.68 19.97 0.87
N LYS A 265 27.18 21.19 0.89
CA LYS A 265 27.85 21.78 2.05
C LYS A 265 26.94 21.97 3.28
N TYR A 266 25.63 21.99 3.07
CA TYR A 266 24.65 22.14 4.16
C TYR A 266 24.15 20.80 4.70
N LEU A 267 24.59 19.67 4.14
CA LEU A 267 24.18 18.33 4.55
C LEU A 267 25.26 17.69 5.43
N ASP A 268 24.93 17.41 6.68
CA ASP A 268 25.69 16.52 7.55
C ASP A 268 25.16 15.08 7.38
N GLU A 269 25.77 14.34 6.46
CA GLU A 269 25.30 13.02 6.04
C GLU A 269 25.25 12.03 7.20
N ASP A 270 26.24 12.04 8.10
CA ASP A 270 26.34 11.07 9.19
C ASP A 270 25.24 11.29 10.23
N ASN A 271 24.95 12.55 10.54
CA ASN A 271 23.86 12.89 11.46
C ASN A 271 22.48 12.59 10.86
N VAL A 272 22.25 13.00 9.61
CA VAL A 272 20.97 12.74 8.93
C VAL A 272 20.74 11.23 8.76
N LYS A 273 21.77 10.45 8.42
CA LYS A 273 21.66 9.00 8.28
C LYS A 273 21.26 8.31 9.59
N ARG A 274 21.84 8.71 10.73
CA ARG A 274 21.45 8.17 12.05
C ARG A 274 19.99 8.47 12.35
N VAL A 275 19.60 9.73 12.22
CA VAL A 275 18.22 10.16 12.46
C VAL A 275 17.23 9.44 11.55
N LEU A 276 17.61 9.23 10.29
CA LEU A 276 16.75 8.54 9.31
C LEU A 276 16.50 7.07 9.68
N VAL A 277 17.51 6.36 10.19
CA VAL A 277 17.35 4.96 10.62
C VAL A 277 16.32 4.88 11.75
N ASP A 278 16.47 5.72 12.78
CA ASP A 278 15.55 5.77 13.91
C ASP A 278 14.14 6.20 13.47
N PHE A 279 14.06 7.17 12.57
CA PHE A 279 12.80 7.68 12.05
C PHE A 279 12.06 6.62 11.21
N LYS A 280 12.76 5.88 10.35
CA LYS A 280 12.19 4.73 9.63
C LYS A 280 11.64 3.68 10.57
N LEU A 281 12.39 3.36 11.63
CA LEU A 281 11.95 2.36 12.61
C LEU A 281 10.65 2.80 13.29
N ILE A 282 10.61 4.02 13.85
CA ILE A 282 9.41 4.53 14.52
C ILE A 282 8.24 4.66 13.55
N THR A 283 8.48 5.11 12.32
CA THR A 283 7.42 5.21 11.31
C THR A 283 6.80 3.84 11.04
N ARG A 284 7.62 2.79 10.85
CA ARG A 284 7.14 1.41 10.63
C ARG A 284 6.37 0.85 11.81
N GLU A 285 6.88 1.03 13.04
CA GLU A 285 6.21 0.57 14.25
C GLU A 285 4.87 1.30 14.46
N SER A 286 4.85 2.62 14.27
CA SER A 286 3.62 3.41 14.37
C SER A 286 2.60 3.03 13.27
N SER A 287 3.05 2.86 12.03
CA SER A 287 2.21 2.37 10.92
C SER A 287 1.65 0.98 11.21
N PHE A 288 2.45 0.09 11.82
CA PHE A 288 2.00 -1.25 12.20
C PHE A 288 0.87 -1.19 13.23
N VAL A 289 1.01 -0.36 14.27
CA VAL A 289 -0.02 -0.20 15.31
C VAL A 289 -1.32 0.36 14.70
N VAL A 290 -1.21 1.43 13.90
CA VAL A 290 -2.39 2.05 13.27
C VAL A 290 -3.09 1.07 12.32
N ARG A 291 -2.33 0.35 11.48
CA ARG A 291 -2.89 -0.70 10.60
C ARG A 291 -3.58 -1.79 11.40
N THR A 292 -3.02 -2.21 12.53
CA THR A 292 -3.58 -3.24 13.39
C THR A 292 -4.97 -2.86 13.89
N PHE A 293 -5.10 -1.69 14.52
CA PHE A 293 -6.38 -1.21 15.02
C PHE A 293 -7.37 -0.94 13.90
N PHE A 294 -6.92 -0.34 12.81
CA PHE A 294 -7.77 -0.06 11.66
C PHE A 294 -8.40 -1.33 11.08
N PHE A 295 -7.60 -2.36 10.79
CA PHE A 295 -8.13 -3.61 10.21
C PHE A 295 -8.98 -4.41 11.21
N PHE A 296 -8.68 -4.34 12.49
CA PHE A 296 -9.49 -4.96 13.51
C PHE A 296 -10.87 -4.28 13.60
N ILE A 297 -10.91 -2.94 13.69
CA ILE A 297 -12.17 -2.17 13.74
C ILE A 297 -12.95 -2.33 12.42
N LEU A 298 -12.25 -2.33 11.28
CA LEU A 298 -12.89 -2.63 10.00
C LEU A 298 -13.52 -4.02 10.01
N GLY A 299 -12.86 -5.03 10.58
CA GLY A 299 -13.44 -6.36 10.76
C GLY A 299 -14.73 -6.32 11.58
N MET A 300 -14.78 -5.51 12.64
CA MET A 300 -15.98 -5.31 13.45
C MET A 300 -17.11 -4.58 12.69
N SER A 301 -16.79 -3.71 11.73
CA SER A 301 -17.80 -3.00 10.94
C SER A 301 -18.48 -3.86 9.87
N ILE A 302 -17.93 -5.04 9.57
CA ILE A 302 -18.47 -5.92 8.53
C ILE A 302 -19.85 -6.49 8.94
N THR A 303 -20.78 -6.42 7.98
CA THR A 303 -22.02 -7.20 7.96
C THR A 303 -21.95 -8.21 6.82
N LEU A 304 -22.04 -9.52 7.13
CA LEU A 304 -21.98 -10.54 6.08
C LEU A 304 -23.12 -10.43 5.07
N ALA A 305 -24.26 -9.91 5.48
CA ALA A 305 -25.39 -9.69 4.58
C ALA A 305 -25.04 -8.76 3.42
N GLY A 306 -24.31 -7.67 3.68
CA GLY A 306 -23.88 -6.72 2.66
C GLY A 306 -22.78 -7.24 1.73
N VAL A 307 -22.09 -8.34 2.09
CA VAL A 307 -21.04 -8.94 1.26
C VAL A 307 -21.60 -9.88 0.19
N PHE A 308 -22.73 -10.54 0.47
CA PHE A 308 -23.33 -11.55 -0.41
C PHE A 308 -24.43 -11.02 -1.34
N VAL A 309 -24.49 -9.71 -1.54
CA VAL A 309 -25.39 -9.09 -2.52
C VAL A 309 -24.95 -9.49 -3.93
N PRO A 310 -25.86 -9.98 -4.81
CA PRO A 310 -25.50 -10.47 -6.15
C PRO A 310 -24.76 -9.44 -7.01
N ASP A 311 -25.18 -8.17 -6.97
CA ASP A 311 -24.55 -7.10 -7.76
C ASP A 311 -23.14 -6.81 -7.33
N ILE A 312 -22.85 -6.88 -6.01
CA ILE A 312 -21.50 -6.74 -5.44
C ILE A 312 -20.60 -7.90 -5.86
N LEU A 313 -21.14 -9.13 -5.83
CA LEU A 313 -20.41 -10.30 -6.30
C LEU A 313 -20.07 -10.21 -7.78
N LEU A 314 -21.04 -9.82 -8.62
CA LEU A 314 -20.84 -9.66 -10.06
C LEU A 314 -19.84 -8.54 -10.37
N LEU A 315 -19.94 -7.39 -9.71
CA LEU A 315 -19.01 -6.28 -9.88
C LEU A 315 -17.60 -6.66 -9.41
N THR A 316 -17.49 -7.39 -8.30
CA THR A 316 -16.18 -7.89 -7.83
C THR A 316 -15.58 -8.89 -8.82
N LEU A 317 -16.34 -9.83 -9.35
CA LEU A 317 -15.88 -10.77 -10.36
C LEU A 317 -15.45 -10.05 -11.64
N TYR A 318 -16.23 -9.08 -12.11
CA TYR A 318 -15.89 -8.23 -13.24
C TYR A 318 -14.56 -7.52 -13.02
N PHE A 319 -14.38 -6.89 -11.85
CA PHE A 319 -13.15 -6.21 -11.48
C PHE A 319 -11.95 -7.17 -11.46
N ILE A 320 -12.06 -8.31 -10.77
CA ILE A 320 -10.99 -9.33 -10.67
C ILE A 320 -10.58 -9.85 -12.05
N PHE A 321 -11.56 -10.11 -12.91
CA PHE A 321 -11.30 -10.53 -14.29
C PHE A 321 -10.54 -9.47 -15.07
N GLY A 322 -10.98 -8.21 -15.05
CA GLY A 322 -10.30 -7.10 -15.72
C GLY A 322 -8.88 -6.89 -15.22
N LEU A 323 -8.72 -6.89 -13.89
CA LEU A 323 -7.43 -6.72 -13.20
C LEU A 323 -6.39 -7.74 -13.68
N PHE A 324 -6.68 -9.03 -13.57
CA PHE A 324 -5.70 -10.07 -13.90
C PHE A 324 -5.52 -10.24 -15.39
N SER A 325 -6.57 -10.04 -16.21
CA SER A 325 -6.46 -10.05 -17.66
C SER A 325 -5.52 -8.95 -18.14
N PHE A 326 -5.72 -7.72 -17.68
CA PHE A 326 -4.85 -6.59 -18.06
C PHE A 326 -3.41 -6.83 -17.60
N ARG A 327 -3.20 -7.24 -16.35
CA ARG A 327 -1.85 -7.56 -15.85
C ARG A 327 -1.18 -8.66 -16.68
N PHE A 328 -1.92 -9.71 -17.05
CA PHE A 328 -1.40 -10.76 -17.91
C PHE A 328 -0.90 -10.20 -19.25
N PHE A 329 -1.68 -9.35 -19.92
CA PHE A 329 -1.27 -8.74 -21.18
C PHE A 329 -0.05 -7.83 -21.00
N VAL A 330 -0.05 -6.92 -20.02
CA VAL A 330 1.07 -6.02 -19.76
C VAL A 330 2.35 -6.80 -19.47
N PHE A 331 2.30 -7.80 -18.61
CA PHE A 331 3.48 -8.60 -18.28
C PHE A 331 3.97 -9.45 -19.45
N LYS A 332 3.04 -10.01 -20.26
CA LYS A 332 3.37 -10.75 -21.47
C LYS A 332 4.10 -9.88 -22.50
N PHE A 333 3.66 -8.63 -22.69
CA PHE A 333 4.30 -7.70 -23.62
C PHE A 333 5.63 -7.16 -23.12
N LEU A 334 5.72 -6.78 -21.83
CA LEU A 334 6.93 -6.16 -21.26
C LEU A 334 8.03 -7.17 -20.92
N PHE A 335 7.68 -8.33 -20.38
CA PHE A 335 8.66 -9.29 -19.85
C PHE A 335 8.86 -10.53 -20.71
N LYS A 336 8.06 -10.74 -21.75
CA LYS A 336 8.12 -11.83 -22.75
C LYS A 336 8.20 -13.27 -22.18
N ARG A 337 8.81 -13.50 -21.03
CA ARG A 337 8.98 -14.79 -20.34
C ARG A 337 9.03 -14.60 -18.83
N ASN A 338 8.54 -15.59 -18.08
CA ASN A 338 8.69 -15.69 -16.60
C ASN A 338 7.94 -14.63 -15.77
N TYR A 339 6.71 -14.32 -16.11
CA TYR A 339 5.85 -13.36 -15.41
C TYR A 339 5.05 -13.97 -14.24
N PHE A 340 5.15 -15.29 -14.02
CA PHE A 340 4.59 -15.93 -12.83
C PHE A 340 5.58 -15.85 -11.66
N PRO A 341 5.18 -15.56 -10.43
CA PRO A 341 3.81 -15.31 -9.91
C PRO A 341 3.36 -13.85 -10.00
N GLN A 342 4.16 -12.94 -10.56
CA GLN A 342 3.99 -11.47 -10.51
C GLN A 342 2.63 -10.99 -11.02
N VAL A 343 2.05 -11.65 -12.04
CA VAL A 343 0.73 -11.30 -12.58
C VAL A 343 -0.37 -11.34 -11.52
N PHE A 344 -0.29 -12.33 -10.61
CA PHE A 344 -1.30 -12.54 -9.57
C PHE A 344 -0.99 -11.78 -8.26
N ILE A 345 0.14 -11.07 -8.18
CA ILE A 345 0.52 -10.29 -7.02
C ILE A 345 0.06 -8.85 -7.22
N ALA A 346 -1.19 -8.60 -6.91
CA ALA A 346 -1.80 -7.28 -6.94
C ALA A 346 -2.88 -7.15 -5.86
N PRO A 347 -2.54 -7.35 -4.57
CA PRO A 347 -3.53 -7.25 -3.51
C PRO A 347 -4.01 -5.82 -3.34
N ARG A 348 -5.29 -5.67 -2.98
CA ARG A 348 -5.86 -4.42 -2.50
C ARG A 348 -5.69 -4.34 -0.98
N GLY A 349 -5.66 -3.12 -0.42
CA GLY A 349 -5.30 -2.99 0.99
C GLY A 349 -5.81 -1.74 1.66
N LEU A 350 -5.08 -1.32 2.70
CA LEU A 350 -5.46 -0.23 3.57
C LEU A 350 -5.69 1.10 2.83
N ILE A 351 -4.83 1.44 1.87
CA ILE A 351 -4.97 2.69 1.09
C ILE A 351 -6.31 2.73 0.35
N SER A 352 -6.75 1.59 -0.21
CA SER A 352 -8.06 1.50 -0.89
C SER A 352 -9.20 1.87 0.05
N ILE A 353 -9.14 1.42 1.30
CA ILE A 353 -10.18 1.70 2.30
C ILE A 353 -10.10 3.14 2.78
N LEU A 354 -8.89 3.62 3.08
CA LEU A 354 -8.67 4.98 3.57
C LEU A 354 -9.09 6.04 2.55
N LEU A 355 -8.79 5.82 1.27
CA LEU A 355 -9.24 6.73 0.22
C LEU A 355 -10.75 6.65 0.00
N PHE A 356 -11.36 5.47 0.18
CA PHE A 356 -12.81 5.35 0.13
C PHE A 356 -13.48 6.19 1.22
N PHE A 357 -13.01 6.16 2.45
CA PHE A 357 -13.52 7.03 3.52
C PHE A 357 -13.20 8.52 3.29
N ALA A 358 -12.16 8.83 2.52
CA ALA A 358 -11.80 10.20 2.14
C ALA A 358 -12.65 10.78 0.99
N ILE A 359 -13.58 9.99 0.41
CA ILE A 359 -14.52 10.48 -0.62
C ILE A 359 -15.40 11.59 -0.01
N PRO A 360 -15.44 12.79 -0.64
CA PRO A 360 -16.27 13.89 -0.17
C PRO A 360 -17.75 13.51 -0.09
N LYS A 361 -18.46 14.10 0.87
CA LYS A 361 -19.88 13.79 1.13
C LYS A 361 -20.77 13.98 -0.09
N GLU A 362 -20.45 14.94 -0.96
CA GLU A 362 -21.19 15.28 -2.18
C GLU A 362 -21.16 14.14 -3.23
N PHE A 363 -20.14 13.28 -3.18
CA PHE A 363 -19.96 12.14 -4.09
C PHE A 363 -20.30 10.81 -3.43
N ARG A 364 -20.73 10.82 -2.16
CA ARG A 364 -21.09 9.57 -1.46
C ARG A 364 -22.37 8.98 -2.03
N ILE A 365 -22.29 7.71 -2.41
CA ILE A 365 -23.40 6.90 -2.87
C ILE A 365 -23.93 6.15 -1.64
N ASN A 366 -25.18 6.39 -1.25
CA ASN A 366 -25.79 5.80 -0.06
C ASN A 366 -25.85 4.25 -0.11
N ASP A 367 -25.90 3.70 -1.31
CA ASP A 367 -26.02 2.25 -1.53
C ASP A 367 -24.69 1.58 -1.94
N PHE A 368 -23.55 2.32 -1.86
CA PHE A 368 -22.26 1.72 -2.16
C PHE A 368 -21.75 0.98 -0.93
N GLU A 369 -22.01 -0.30 -0.90
CA GLU A 369 -21.65 -1.15 0.22
C GLU A 369 -20.13 -1.36 0.33
N LEU A 370 -19.64 -1.28 1.56
CA LEU A 370 -18.25 -1.66 1.94
C LEU A 370 -17.89 -3.09 1.50
N GLY A 371 -18.88 -3.92 1.19
CA GLY A 371 -18.74 -5.29 0.73
C GLY A 371 -17.82 -5.44 -0.47
N ILE A 372 -17.86 -4.52 -1.45
CA ILE A 372 -16.99 -4.58 -2.64
C ILE A 372 -15.51 -4.39 -2.28
N LEU A 373 -15.21 -3.46 -1.36
CA LEU A 373 -13.84 -3.22 -0.88
C LEU A 373 -13.29 -4.47 -0.19
N LEU A 374 -14.07 -5.03 0.72
CA LEU A 374 -13.70 -6.19 1.50
C LEU A 374 -13.48 -7.41 0.61
N LEU A 375 -14.43 -7.71 -0.29
CA LEU A 375 -14.29 -8.82 -1.25
C LEU A 375 -13.07 -8.61 -2.13
N SER A 376 -12.86 -7.40 -2.65
CA SER A 376 -11.69 -7.10 -3.48
C SER A 376 -10.38 -7.32 -2.72
N ILE A 377 -10.28 -6.90 -1.46
CA ILE A 377 -9.09 -7.10 -0.62
C ILE A 377 -8.88 -8.60 -0.36
N VAL A 378 -9.91 -9.30 0.08
CA VAL A 378 -9.81 -10.73 0.42
C VAL A 378 -9.47 -11.55 -0.81
N VAL A 379 -10.21 -11.39 -1.91
CA VAL A 379 -10.04 -12.19 -3.12
C VAL A 379 -8.68 -11.93 -3.76
N THR A 380 -8.25 -10.67 -3.92
CA THR A 380 -6.93 -10.36 -4.50
C THR A 380 -5.79 -10.85 -3.63
N SER A 381 -5.94 -10.81 -2.31
CA SER A 381 -4.96 -11.34 -1.36
C SER A 381 -4.89 -12.87 -1.39
N LEU A 382 -6.01 -13.56 -1.57
CA LEU A 382 -6.05 -15.02 -1.73
C LEU A 382 -5.39 -15.44 -3.06
N PHE A 383 -5.64 -14.73 -4.17
CA PHE A 383 -4.94 -14.99 -5.43
C PHE A 383 -3.43 -14.79 -5.30
N MET A 384 -3.00 -13.74 -4.60
CA MET A 384 -1.58 -13.53 -4.30
C MET A 384 -1.00 -14.69 -3.49
N ALA A 385 -1.65 -15.07 -2.38
CA ALA A 385 -1.19 -16.17 -1.53
C ALA A 385 -1.10 -17.49 -2.33
N TRP A 386 -2.10 -17.81 -3.10
CA TRP A 386 -2.12 -18.98 -3.99
C TRP A 386 -0.94 -18.98 -4.97
N ALA A 387 -0.67 -17.85 -5.64
CA ALA A 387 0.42 -17.74 -6.59
C ALA A 387 1.81 -17.89 -5.91
N LEU A 388 1.99 -17.32 -4.72
CA LEU A 388 3.23 -17.45 -3.93
C LEU A 388 3.47 -18.89 -3.48
N VAL A 389 2.42 -19.59 -3.05
CA VAL A 389 2.49 -21.00 -2.66
C VAL A 389 2.88 -21.86 -3.85
N LEU A 390 2.27 -21.66 -5.03
CA LEU A 390 2.63 -22.38 -6.25
C LEU A 390 4.08 -22.13 -6.69
N ASP A 391 4.57 -20.89 -6.60
CA ASP A 391 5.99 -20.58 -6.92
C ASP A 391 6.94 -21.32 -5.98
N SER A 392 6.58 -21.42 -4.69
CA SER A 392 7.39 -22.15 -3.69
C SER A 392 7.46 -23.65 -3.98
N PHE A 393 6.33 -24.29 -4.32
CA PHE A 393 6.32 -25.69 -4.73
C PHE A 393 7.12 -25.95 -6.02
N GLY A 394 7.01 -25.04 -7.01
CA GLY A 394 7.80 -25.11 -8.23
C GLY A 394 9.32 -25.04 -7.99
N LYS A 395 9.76 -24.26 -7.00
CA LYS A 395 11.17 -24.18 -6.58
C LYS A 395 11.63 -25.47 -5.92
N VAL A 396 10.86 -26.03 -5.01
CA VAL A 396 11.15 -27.32 -4.34
C VAL A 396 11.25 -28.45 -5.36
N GLY A 397 10.33 -28.52 -6.33
CA GLY A 397 10.37 -29.51 -7.40
C GLY A 397 11.62 -29.41 -8.29
N ARG A 398 12.02 -28.16 -8.64
CA ARG A 398 13.27 -27.91 -9.41
C ARG A 398 14.51 -28.30 -8.63
N MET A 399 14.56 -27.97 -7.33
CA MET A 399 15.68 -28.33 -6.45
C MET A 399 15.82 -29.84 -6.28
N LYS A 400 14.72 -30.58 -6.10
CA LYS A 400 14.75 -32.05 -6.03
C LYS A 400 15.27 -32.66 -7.35
N ARG A 401 14.85 -32.17 -8.51
CA ARG A 401 15.36 -32.63 -9.82
C ARG A 401 16.85 -32.31 -9.98
N TYR A 402 17.30 -31.13 -9.57
CA TYR A 402 18.71 -30.76 -9.64
C TYR A 402 19.58 -31.65 -8.75
N ILE A 403 19.14 -31.91 -7.51
CA ILE A 403 19.86 -32.81 -6.56
C ILE A 403 19.90 -34.25 -7.11
N SER A 404 18.80 -34.75 -7.67
CA SER A 404 18.75 -36.08 -8.28
C SER A 404 19.68 -36.19 -9.48
N PHE A 405 19.68 -35.18 -10.36
CA PHE A 405 20.58 -35.11 -11.52
C PHE A 405 22.06 -35.06 -11.10
N LYS A 406 22.38 -34.20 -10.11
CA LYS A 406 23.75 -34.10 -9.59
C LYS A 406 24.25 -35.44 -8.99
N ARG A 407 23.39 -36.13 -8.21
CA ARG A 407 23.70 -37.47 -7.69
C ARG A 407 23.91 -38.51 -8.79
N ALA A 408 23.10 -38.42 -9.88
CA ALA A 408 23.29 -39.33 -11.03
C ALA A 408 24.62 -39.07 -11.75
N VAL A 409 25.00 -37.81 -11.96
CA VAL A 409 26.28 -37.41 -12.56
C VAL A 409 27.47 -37.84 -11.68
N ASP A 410 27.39 -37.66 -10.38
CA ASP A 410 28.46 -38.04 -9.44
C ASP A 410 28.60 -39.56 -9.35
N ARG A 411 27.52 -40.33 -9.43
CA ARG A 411 27.60 -41.80 -9.58
C ARG A 411 28.23 -42.24 -10.89
N GLY A 412 27.91 -41.57 -12.01
CA GLY A 412 28.52 -41.83 -13.32
C GLY A 412 30.01 -41.58 -13.34
N LYS A 413 30.47 -40.48 -12.72
CA LYS A 413 31.91 -40.18 -12.56
C LYS A 413 32.63 -41.17 -11.65
N GLY A 414 31.95 -41.69 -10.62
CA GLY A 414 32.51 -42.72 -9.72
C GLY A 414 32.71 -44.06 -10.44
N LEU A 415 31.79 -44.44 -11.33
CA LEU A 415 31.90 -45.65 -12.14
C LEU A 415 32.98 -45.56 -13.19
N LEU A 416 33.17 -44.39 -13.84
CA LEU A 416 34.26 -44.15 -14.79
C LEU A 416 35.64 -44.17 -14.11
N LYS A 417 35.79 -43.63 -12.89
CA LYS A 417 37.04 -43.73 -12.11
C LYS A 417 37.39 -45.17 -11.68
N ARG A 418 36.38 -46.03 -11.49
CA ARG A 418 36.64 -47.47 -11.18
C ARG A 418 37.04 -48.26 -12.43
N LYS A 419 36.52 -47.93 -13.61
CA LYS A 419 36.88 -48.58 -14.87
C LYS A 419 38.31 -48.26 -15.37
N ASN A 420 38.83 -47.09 -14.98
CA ASN A 420 40.20 -46.67 -15.34
C ASN A 420 41.26 -47.13 -14.32
N LYS A 421 40.89 -47.89 -13.28
CA LYS A 421 41.80 -48.48 -12.31
C LYS A 421 41.94 -50.02 -12.40
N LEU A 422 41.21 -50.63 -13.36
CA LEU A 422 41.38 -52.02 -13.79
C LEU A 422 42.10 -52.05 -15.15
#